data_353157b1d06248510c4a01d912b91ddd
#
_entry.id   353157b1d06248510c4a01d912b91ddd
#
_cell.length_a   1.000
_cell.length_b   1.000
_cell.length_c   1.000
_cell.angle_alpha   90.00
_cell.angle_beta   90.00
_cell.angle_gamma   90.00
#
_symmetry.space_group_name_H-M   'P 1'
#
loop_
_entity.id
_entity.type
_entity.pdbx_description
1 polymer ?
#
loop_
_entity_poly.entity_id
_entity_poly.type
_entity_poly.pdbx_seq_one_letter_code
_entity_poly.pdbx_strand_id
1 'polypeptide(L)'
;MASRGRIYHNFYTEELWAQVNKENKRIMNDFLQEYKQRKKSKGTIAGYHNDLRIIMIYILKELDNRCVLDLKKKDFRNLSLYFTEECEMSAARTNRLKSAINSLLTFCEDDDDYDYEINYAKKVHGIPKSPVKDNEDDFFFTYDEFIKVRDILVQQEKWQLAVLWSIGFDSAGRKNELFQIQKYGLLDGNKTNVVVGKRGKKFPLVYLDDTRELIRKYLELRGDDDIDSLWIKGSGENKQSISDSSVLYDRIVSISKILSEVRGEPCNIFTHTMRHSRLECLSQGTDLRLLDENGNPRKYPLEQVQIFAHHSDPSTTQGYLKDHSEDTINSMFGI
;
A
#
# COMPACT_ATOMS: atom_id res chain seq x y z
N MET A 1 -5.46 -9.42 10.96
CA MET A 1 -6.42 -8.88 9.93
C MET A 1 -6.49 -9.80 8.72
N ALA A 2 -7.70 -10.13 8.22
CA ALA A 2 -7.85 -10.91 6.99
C ALA A 2 -7.33 -10.10 5.79
N SER A 3 -6.58 -10.72 4.87
CA SER A 3 -6.11 -10.05 3.65
C SER A 3 -7.29 -9.58 2.80
N ARG A 4 -7.12 -8.49 2.01
CA ARG A 4 -8.16 -7.94 1.13
C ARG A 4 -8.76 -8.98 0.16
N GLY A 5 -7.95 -9.92 -0.32
CA GLY A 5 -8.41 -11.05 -1.14
C GLY A 5 -9.35 -12.00 -0.39
N ARG A 6 -9.08 -12.23 0.90
CA ARG A 6 -9.89 -13.12 1.73
C ARG A 6 -11.32 -12.59 1.91
N ILE A 7 -11.51 -11.28 2.13
CA ILE A 7 -12.83 -10.66 2.24
C ILE A 7 -13.60 -10.80 0.93
N TYR A 8 -12.98 -10.55 -0.23
CA TYR A 8 -13.63 -10.72 -1.52
C TYR A 8 -14.08 -12.15 -1.75
N HIS A 9 -13.21 -13.13 -1.51
CA HIS A 9 -13.55 -14.55 -1.70
C HIS A 9 -14.63 -15.08 -0.73
N ASN A 10 -14.81 -14.45 0.43
CA ASN A 10 -15.92 -14.81 1.32
C ASN A 10 -17.30 -14.37 0.81
N PHE A 11 -17.35 -13.36 -0.06
CA PHE A 11 -18.62 -12.82 -0.58
C PHE A 11 -18.90 -13.23 -2.02
N TYR A 12 -17.86 -13.41 -2.82
CA TYR A 12 -17.99 -13.66 -4.24
C TYR A 12 -17.80 -15.13 -4.58
N THR A 13 -18.78 -15.67 -5.31
CA THR A 13 -18.66 -16.91 -6.07
C THR A 13 -19.26 -16.71 -7.47
N GLU A 14 -18.83 -17.50 -8.45
CA GLU A 14 -19.37 -17.43 -9.82
C GLU A 14 -20.87 -17.78 -9.85
N GLU A 15 -21.33 -18.68 -8.99
CA GLU A 15 -22.73 -19.09 -8.89
C GLU A 15 -23.61 -17.93 -8.38
N LEU A 16 -23.15 -17.22 -7.35
CA LEU A 16 -23.85 -16.02 -6.85
C LEU A 16 -23.83 -14.90 -7.90
N TRP A 17 -22.68 -14.72 -8.53
CA TRP A 17 -22.56 -13.70 -9.57
C TRP A 17 -23.47 -13.99 -10.77
N ALA A 18 -23.63 -15.26 -11.16
CA ALA A 18 -24.55 -15.64 -12.24
C ALA A 18 -26.00 -15.20 -11.98
N GLN A 19 -26.44 -15.21 -10.71
CA GLN A 19 -27.80 -14.85 -10.30
C GLN A 19 -28.04 -13.35 -10.17
N VAL A 20 -26.99 -12.52 -10.09
CA VAL A 20 -27.14 -11.06 -10.00
C VAL A 20 -27.89 -10.53 -11.21
N ASN A 21 -28.79 -9.59 -10.97
CA ASN A 21 -29.60 -8.88 -11.96
C ASN A 21 -28.75 -8.41 -13.17
N LYS A 22 -29.25 -8.66 -14.37
CA LYS A 22 -28.57 -8.30 -15.62
C LYS A 22 -28.36 -6.80 -15.75
N GLU A 23 -29.32 -6.01 -15.29
CA GLU A 23 -29.26 -4.55 -15.30
C GLU A 23 -28.13 -4.05 -14.41
N ASN A 24 -28.00 -4.56 -13.19
CA ASN A 24 -26.91 -4.24 -12.29
C ASN A 24 -25.53 -4.56 -12.88
N LYS A 25 -25.43 -5.69 -13.60
CA LYS A 25 -24.20 -6.05 -14.32
C LYS A 25 -23.89 -5.10 -15.46
N ARG A 26 -24.92 -4.66 -16.22
CA ARG A 26 -24.79 -3.69 -17.30
C ARG A 26 -24.26 -2.37 -16.77
N ILE A 27 -24.95 -1.80 -15.77
CA ILE A 27 -24.57 -0.52 -15.13
C ILE A 27 -23.13 -0.55 -14.63
N MET A 28 -22.75 -1.65 -13.94
CA MET A 28 -21.38 -1.81 -13.47
C MET A 28 -20.35 -1.85 -14.61
N ASN A 29 -20.68 -2.55 -15.71
CA ASN A 29 -19.78 -2.66 -16.86
C ASN A 29 -19.59 -1.31 -17.55
N ASP A 30 -20.66 -0.55 -17.75
CA ASP A 30 -20.65 0.77 -18.38
C ASP A 30 -19.79 1.75 -17.56
N PHE A 31 -19.98 1.79 -16.24
CA PHE A 31 -19.13 2.53 -15.31
C PHE A 31 -17.64 2.15 -15.41
N LEU A 32 -17.33 0.85 -15.50
CA LEU A 32 -15.94 0.39 -15.62
C LEU A 32 -15.34 0.72 -16.98
N GLN A 33 -16.16 0.77 -18.04
CA GLN A 33 -15.75 1.22 -19.36
C GLN A 33 -15.37 2.69 -19.35
N GLU A 34 -16.18 3.55 -18.75
CA GLU A 34 -15.83 4.97 -18.58
C GLU A 34 -14.51 5.14 -17.84
N TYR A 35 -14.28 4.36 -16.77
CA TYR A 35 -13.02 4.40 -16.03
C TYR A 35 -11.80 3.98 -16.88
N LYS A 36 -11.99 3.04 -17.84
CA LYS A 36 -10.97 2.70 -18.83
C LYS A 36 -10.71 3.87 -19.78
N GLN A 37 -11.79 4.49 -20.30
CA GLN A 37 -11.71 5.67 -21.18
C GLN A 37 -10.97 6.82 -20.49
N ARG A 38 -11.27 7.07 -19.19
CA ARG A 38 -10.57 8.07 -18.35
C ARG A 38 -9.15 7.65 -17.95
N LYS A 39 -8.59 6.58 -18.53
CA LYS A 39 -7.23 6.06 -18.30
C LYS A 39 -6.90 5.84 -16.81
N LYS A 40 -7.89 5.42 -16.01
CA LYS A 40 -7.63 5.02 -14.62
C LYS A 40 -6.71 3.79 -14.58
N SER A 41 -5.91 3.66 -13.53
CA SER A 41 -4.97 2.54 -13.43
C SER A 41 -5.71 1.19 -13.39
N LYS A 42 -5.08 0.13 -13.94
CA LYS A 42 -5.61 -1.24 -13.89
C LYS A 42 -5.98 -1.67 -12.46
N GLY A 43 -5.15 -1.31 -11.48
CA GLY A 43 -5.41 -1.61 -10.05
C GLY A 43 -6.63 -0.86 -9.50
N THR A 44 -6.89 0.37 -9.94
CA THR A 44 -8.09 1.13 -9.57
C THR A 44 -9.33 0.46 -10.14
N ILE A 45 -9.33 0.12 -11.43
CA ILE A 45 -10.46 -0.53 -12.10
C ILE A 45 -10.76 -1.89 -11.46
N ALA A 46 -9.75 -2.72 -11.22
CA ALA A 46 -9.91 -4.00 -10.54
C ALA A 46 -10.44 -3.84 -9.10
N GLY A 47 -10.01 -2.79 -8.39
CA GLY A 47 -10.53 -2.46 -7.06
C GLY A 47 -12.03 -2.15 -7.08
N TYR A 48 -12.48 -1.28 -7.98
CA TYR A 48 -13.91 -0.97 -8.14
C TYR A 48 -14.72 -2.18 -8.58
N HIS A 49 -14.20 -2.95 -9.54
CA HIS A 49 -14.84 -4.18 -10.00
C HIS A 49 -15.12 -5.16 -8.84
N ASN A 50 -14.13 -5.41 -7.99
CA ASN A 50 -14.30 -6.32 -6.85
C ASN A 50 -15.22 -5.74 -5.77
N ASP A 51 -15.10 -4.45 -5.47
CA ASP A 51 -15.93 -3.79 -4.46
C ASP A 51 -17.41 -3.76 -4.89
N LEU A 52 -17.69 -3.45 -6.15
CA LEU A 52 -19.04 -3.44 -6.70
C LEU A 52 -19.65 -4.85 -6.76
N ARG A 53 -18.87 -5.88 -7.11
CA ARG A 53 -19.35 -7.28 -7.07
C ARG A 53 -19.82 -7.67 -5.68
N ILE A 54 -19.12 -7.31 -4.62
CA ILE A 54 -19.55 -7.55 -3.24
C ILE A 54 -20.90 -6.88 -2.98
N ILE A 55 -21.06 -5.63 -3.41
CA ILE A 55 -22.30 -4.87 -3.21
C ILE A 55 -23.46 -5.46 -4.01
N MET A 56 -23.23 -5.88 -5.26
CA MET A 56 -24.28 -6.49 -6.08
C MET A 56 -24.74 -7.85 -5.52
N ILE A 57 -23.83 -8.61 -4.91
CA ILE A 57 -24.19 -9.84 -4.20
C ILE A 57 -24.96 -9.55 -2.91
N TYR A 58 -24.64 -8.49 -2.18
CA TYR A 58 -25.47 -8.02 -1.07
C TYR A 58 -26.90 -7.67 -1.57
N ILE A 59 -27.03 -6.92 -2.65
CA ILE A 59 -28.34 -6.59 -3.23
C ILE A 59 -29.10 -7.84 -3.65
N LEU A 60 -28.43 -8.84 -4.20
CA LEU A 60 -29.03 -10.13 -4.54
C LEU A 60 -29.63 -10.82 -3.30
N LYS A 61 -28.88 -10.86 -2.20
CA LYS A 61 -29.25 -11.62 -1.00
C LYS A 61 -30.25 -10.90 -0.09
N GLU A 62 -30.04 -9.61 0.12
CA GLU A 62 -30.72 -8.86 1.16
C GLU A 62 -31.76 -7.86 0.62
N LEU A 63 -31.77 -7.60 -0.69
CA LEU A 63 -32.63 -6.59 -1.30
C LEU A 63 -33.37 -7.13 -2.55
N ASP A 64 -33.74 -8.42 -2.54
CA ASP A 64 -34.53 -9.08 -3.59
C ASP A 64 -33.98 -8.87 -5.01
N ASN A 65 -32.65 -8.76 -5.15
CA ASN A 65 -31.98 -8.57 -6.44
C ASN A 65 -32.51 -7.37 -7.26
N ARG A 66 -33.00 -6.33 -6.59
CA ARG A 66 -33.53 -5.12 -7.23
C ARG A 66 -32.45 -4.39 -8.06
N CYS A 67 -32.88 -3.56 -8.99
CA CYS A 67 -31.97 -2.64 -9.66
C CYS A 67 -31.31 -1.68 -8.63
N VAL A 68 -30.01 -1.46 -8.77
CA VAL A 68 -29.26 -0.58 -7.87
C VAL A 68 -29.76 0.88 -7.92
N LEU A 69 -30.36 1.29 -9.04
CA LEU A 69 -30.96 2.62 -9.21
C LEU A 69 -32.26 2.80 -8.43
N ASP A 70 -32.97 1.71 -8.07
CA ASP A 70 -34.21 1.76 -7.29
C ASP A 70 -33.96 1.90 -5.79
N LEU A 71 -32.70 1.75 -5.34
CA LEU A 71 -32.36 1.78 -3.94
C LEU A 71 -32.46 3.21 -3.36
N LYS A 72 -32.96 3.27 -2.13
CA LYS A 72 -33.17 4.54 -1.41
C LYS A 72 -32.19 4.69 -0.25
N LYS A 73 -32.14 5.85 0.38
CA LYS A 73 -31.23 6.15 1.49
C LYS A 73 -31.25 5.08 2.59
N LYS A 74 -32.41 4.48 2.88
CA LYS A 74 -32.54 3.41 3.90
C LYS A 74 -31.73 2.18 3.50
N ASP A 75 -31.78 1.78 2.23
CA ASP A 75 -31.09 0.58 1.73
C ASP A 75 -29.55 0.75 1.85
N PHE A 76 -29.00 1.93 1.50
CA PHE A 76 -27.57 2.23 1.64
C PHE A 76 -27.11 2.34 3.10
N ARG A 77 -27.98 2.79 4.01
CA ARG A 77 -27.70 2.75 5.44
C ARG A 77 -27.65 1.31 5.94
N ASN A 78 -28.62 0.47 5.55
CA ASN A 78 -28.66 -0.93 5.92
C ASN A 78 -27.46 -1.70 5.34
N LEU A 79 -27.03 -1.39 4.12
CA LEU A 79 -25.78 -1.93 3.53
C LEU A 79 -24.58 -1.65 4.42
N SER A 80 -24.46 -0.42 4.93
CA SER A 80 -23.35 -0.07 5.83
C SER A 80 -23.41 -0.84 7.15
N LEU A 81 -24.59 -0.98 7.75
CA LEU A 81 -24.80 -1.75 8.98
C LEU A 81 -24.50 -3.24 8.77
N TYR A 82 -25.01 -3.84 7.72
CA TYR A 82 -24.74 -5.23 7.37
C TYR A 82 -23.22 -5.52 7.31
N PHE A 83 -22.47 -4.67 6.61
CA PHE A 83 -21.01 -4.91 6.49
C PHE A 83 -20.26 -4.66 7.79
N THR A 84 -20.73 -3.75 8.66
CA THR A 84 -20.03 -3.49 9.93
C THR A 84 -20.44 -4.45 11.04
N GLU A 85 -21.74 -4.73 11.19
CA GLU A 85 -22.25 -5.46 12.33
C GLU A 85 -22.34 -6.97 12.06
N GLU A 86 -22.85 -7.37 10.90
CA GLU A 86 -23.00 -8.79 10.58
C GLU A 86 -21.73 -9.41 9.94
N CYS A 87 -20.99 -8.61 9.16
CA CYS A 87 -19.77 -9.07 8.50
C CYS A 87 -18.50 -8.66 9.23
N GLU A 88 -18.60 -7.92 10.32
CA GLU A 88 -17.46 -7.43 11.14
C GLU A 88 -16.37 -6.73 10.31
N MET A 89 -16.77 -6.04 9.24
CA MET A 89 -15.85 -5.28 8.43
C MET A 89 -15.42 -4.01 9.15
N SER A 90 -14.13 -3.66 9.04
CA SER A 90 -13.65 -2.38 9.57
C SER A 90 -14.36 -1.19 8.95
N ALA A 91 -14.50 -0.09 9.71
CA ALA A 91 -15.07 1.18 9.22
C ALA A 91 -14.39 1.66 7.92
N ALA A 92 -13.07 1.51 7.81
CA ALA A 92 -12.31 1.86 6.61
C ALA A 92 -12.72 1.01 5.39
N ARG A 93 -12.96 -0.29 5.57
CA ARG A 93 -13.40 -1.19 4.50
C ARG A 93 -14.83 -0.89 4.06
N THR A 94 -15.74 -0.70 5.00
CA THR A 94 -17.14 -0.36 4.72
C THR A 94 -17.25 1.01 4.03
N ASN A 95 -16.51 2.02 4.50
CA ASN A 95 -16.45 3.32 3.83
C ASN A 95 -15.90 3.23 2.41
N ARG A 96 -14.99 2.29 2.13
CA ARG A 96 -14.50 2.05 0.78
C ARG A 96 -15.59 1.44 -0.12
N LEU A 97 -16.36 0.48 0.35
CA LEU A 97 -17.51 -0.07 -0.38
C LEU A 97 -18.54 1.02 -0.66
N LYS A 98 -18.85 1.83 0.34
CA LYS A 98 -19.72 2.99 0.18
C LYS A 98 -19.20 3.99 -0.87
N SER A 99 -17.89 4.25 -0.89
CA SER A 99 -17.29 5.11 -1.92
C SER A 99 -17.39 4.51 -3.31
N ALA A 100 -17.29 3.19 -3.45
CA ALA A 100 -17.42 2.50 -4.73
C ALA A 100 -18.85 2.63 -5.28
N ILE A 101 -19.88 2.34 -4.47
CA ILE A 101 -21.27 2.48 -4.92
C ILE A 101 -21.64 3.93 -5.16
N ASN A 102 -21.15 4.87 -4.36
CA ASN A 102 -21.36 6.28 -4.58
C ASN A 102 -20.77 6.75 -5.93
N SER A 103 -19.60 6.26 -6.30
CA SER A 103 -18.97 6.59 -7.59
C SER A 103 -19.76 6.01 -8.77
N LEU A 104 -20.27 4.78 -8.66
CA LEU A 104 -21.12 4.16 -9.69
C LEU A 104 -22.42 4.97 -9.86
N LEU A 105 -23.08 5.32 -8.76
CA LEU A 105 -24.35 6.06 -8.82
C LEU A 105 -24.15 7.52 -9.25
N THR A 106 -22.99 8.11 -8.99
CA THR A 106 -22.65 9.43 -9.55
C THR A 106 -22.47 9.36 -11.06
N PHE A 107 -21.87 8.28 -11.57
CA PHE A 107 -21.79 8.04 -13.00
C PHE A 107 -23.20 7.97 -13.62
N CYS A 108 -24.12 7.21 -13.03
CA CYS A 108 -25.50 7.13 -13.52
C CYS A 108 -26.29 8.45 -13.38
N GLU A 109 -25.96 9.29 -12.39
CA GLU A 109 -26.59 10.61 -12.19
C GLU A 109 -26.09 11.63 -13.24
N ASP A 110 -24.86 11.44 -13.76
CA ASP A 110 -24.20 12.32 -14.73
C ASP A 110 -24.38 11.86 -16.18
N ASP A 111 -24.94 10.66 -16.42
CA ASP A 111 -25.04 10.03 -17.75
C ASP A 111 -26.51 9.98 -18.22
N ASP A 112 -26.81 10.62 -19.34
CA ASP A 112 -28.16 10.76 -19.91
C ASP A 112 -28.79 9.42 -20.33
N ASP A 113 -28.00 8.33 -20.43
CA ASP A 113 -28.51 6.98 -20.72
C ASP A 113 -29.24 6.34 -19.52
N TYR A 114 -29.16 6.99 -18.33
CA TYR A 114 -29.81 6.54 -17.11
C TYR A 114 -30.83 7.57 -16.63
N ASP A 115 -32.08 7.12 -16.42
CA ASP A 115 -33.12 7.94 -15.76
C ASP A 115 -32.90 7.92 -14.23
N TYR A 116 -31.83 8.62 -13.77
CA TYR A 116 -31.39 8.60 -12.37
C TYR A 116 -31.02 9.99 -11.85
N GLU A 117 -31.98 10.66 -11.23
CA GLU A 117 -31.85 12.05 -10.79
C GLU A 117 -31.16 12.23 -9.44
N ILE A 118 -31.23 11.24 -8.54
CA ILE A 118 -30.81 11.40 -7.14
C ILE A 118 -29.94 10.25 -6.66
N ASN A 119 -28.67 10.53 -6.43
CA ASN A 119 -27.74 9.60 -5.79
C ASN A 119 -27.99 9.53 -4.28
N TYR A 120 -28.80 8.56 -3.86
CA TYR A 120 -29.12 8.35 -2.45
C TYR A 120 -27.95 7.86 -1.59
N ALA A 121 -26.91 7.26 -2.17
CA ALA A 121 -25.70 6.86 -1.44
C ALA A 121 -24.92 8.08 -0.93
N LYS A 122 -24.94 9.21 -1.64
CA LYS A 122 -24.36 10.48 -1.17
C LYS A 122 -25.00 10.98 0.13
N LYS A 123 -26.27 10.66 0.36
CA LYS A 123 -27.03 11.12 1.52
C LYS A 123 -26.79 10.31 2.80
N VAL A 124 -26.00 9.24 2.73
CA VAL A 124 -25.60 8.43 3.88
C VAL A 124 -24.23 8.88 4.36
N HIS A 125 -24.09 9.22 5.63
CA HIS A 125 -22.80 9.57 6.21
C HIS A 125 -21.86 8.34 6.27
N GLY A 126 -20.57 8.58 6.12
CA GLY A 126 -19.57 7.54 6.37
C GLY A 126 -19.51 7.19 7.85
N ILE A 127 -19.00 6.00 8.12
CA ILE A 127 -18.72 5.59 9.50
C ILE A 127 -17.53 6.44 9.99
N PRO A 128 -17.64 7.11 11.14
CA PRO A 128 -16.53 7.86 11.71
C PRO A 128 -15.29 6.98 11.82
N LYS A 129 -14.17 7.49 11.39
CA LYS A 129 -12.89 6.86 11.73
C LYS A 129 -12.66 7.14 13.21
N SER A 130 -12.13 6.17 13.95
CA SER A 130 -11.66 6.47 15.31
C SER A 130 -10.75 7.70 15.25
N PRO A 131 -11.01 8.75 16.03
CA PRO A 131 -10.14 9.92 16.08
C PRO A 131 -8.75 9.57 16.65
N VAL A 132 -8.69 8.55 17.48
CA VAL A 132 -7.45 7.96 17.96
C VAL A 132 -7.07 6.89 16.94
N LYS A 133 -6.06 7.15 16.13
CA LYS A 133 -5.27 6.07 15.56
C LYS A 133 -4.58 5.43 16.74
N ASP A 134 -5.02 4.25 17.13
CA ASP A 134 -4.21 3.36 17.93
C ASP A 134 -3.00 2.98 17.05
N ASN A 135 -1.96 3.81 17.11
CA ASN A 135 -0.68 3.51 16.47
C ASN A 135 0.01 2.32 17.14
N GLU A 136 -0.55 1.77 18.21
CA GLU A 136 -0.12 0.53 18.84
C GLU A 136 -0.17 -0.66 17.86
N ASP A 137 -1.09 -0.64 16.88
CA ASP A 137 -1.16 -1.65 15.82
C ASP A 137 -0.21 -1.38 14.64
N ASP A 138 0.40 -0.19 14.55
CA ASP A 138 1.37 0.14 13.51
C ASP A 138 2.74 -0.43 13.88
N PHE A 139 3.09 -1.54 13.25
CA PHE A 139 4.37 -2.20 13.45
C PHE A 139 5.53 -1.38 12.86
N PHE A 140 6.50 -1.06 13.70
CA PHE A 140 7.77 -0.44 13.33
C PHE A 140 8.92 -1.36 13.69
N PHE A 141 9.95 -1.41 12.85
CA PHE A 141 11.23 -1.99 13.23
C PHE A 141 12.28 -0.89 13.41
N THR A 142 13.22 -1.14 14.30
CA THR A 142 14.28 -0.19 14.67
C THR A 142 15.41 -0.20 13.62
N TYR A 143 16.30 0.79 13.70
CA TYR A 143 17.50 0.82 12.87
C TYR A 143 18.40 -0.41 13.16
N ASP A 144 18.56 -0.81 14.42
CA ASP A 144 19.35 -2.00 14.77
C ASP A 144 18.77 -3.29 14.18
N GLU A 145 17.44 -3.45 14.22
CA GLU A 145 16.77 -4.57 13.60
C GLU A 145 16.96 -4.55 12.06
N PHE A 146 16.90 -3.36 11.45
CA PHE A 146 17.19 -3.20 10.02
C PHE A 146 18.60 -3.72 9.67
N ILE A 147 19.62 -3.31 10.43
CA ILE A 147 21.01 -3.74 10.21
C ILE A 147 21.16 -5.24 10.43
N LYS A 148 20.65 -5.80 11.52
CA LYS A 148 20.72 -7.24 11.83
C LYS A 148 20.09 -8.09 10.72
N VAL A 149 18.90 -7.73 10.25
CA VAL A 149 18.24 -8.44 9.15
C VAL A 149 19.06 -8.36 7.86
N ARG A 150 19.60 -7.18 7.54
CA ARG A 150 20.47 -6.99 6.37
C ARG A 150 21.70 -7.90 6.44
N ASP A 151 22.36 -7.92 7.57
CA ASP A 151 23.59 -8.70 7.78
C ASP A 151 23.31 -10.21 7.69
N ILE A 152 22.19 -10.69 8.23
CA ILE A 152 21.75 -12.08 8.08
C ILE A 152 21.48 -12.42 6.61
N LEU A 153 20.83 -11.52 5.85
CA LEU A 153 20.59 -11.73 4.42
C LEU A 153 21.91 -11.82 3.62
N VAL A 154 22.89 -10.99 3.98
CA VAL A 154 24.25 -11.02 3.39
C VAL A 154 24.97 -12.32 3.73
N GLN A 155 24.96 -12.74 5.00
CA GLN A 155 25.57 -14.00 5.46
C GLN A 155 24.94 -15.22 4.78
N GLN A 156 23.64 -15.16 4.49
CA GLN A 156 22.91 -16.20 3.75
C GLN A 156 23.04 -16.08 2.23
N GLU A 157 23.89 -15.19 1.74
CA GLU A 157 24.10 -14.90 0.30
C GLU A 157 22.81 -14.54 -0.46
N LYS A 158 21.79 -14.07 0.24
CA LYS A 158 20.51 -13.63 -0.33
C LYS A 158 20.59 -12.19 -0.85
N TRP A 159 21.55 -11.93 -1.71
CA TRP A 159 21.95 -10.59 -2.15
C TRP A 159 20.78 -9.74 -2.71
N GLN A 160 19.93 -10.34 -3.55
CA GLN A 160 18.78 -9.59 -4.09
C GLN A 160 17.77 -9.17 -2.99
N LEU A 161 17.62 -10.00 -1.96
CA LEU A 161 16.77 -9.66 -0.80
C LEU A 161 17.44 -8.59 0.08
N ALA A 162 18.76 -8.67 0.27
CA ALA A 162 19.52 -7.65 1.00
C ALA A 162 19.44 -6.28 0.29
N VAL A 163 19.55 -6.26 -1.03
CA VAL A 163 19.36 -5.04 -1.84
C VAL A 163 17.93 -4.52 -1.73
N LEU A 164 16.91 -5.39 -1.84
CA LEU A 164 15.51 -4.98 -1.72
C LEU A 164 15.22 -4.40 -0.33
N TRP A 165 15.73 -5.04 0.72
CA TRP A 165 15.60 -4.59 2.10
C TRP A 165 16.22 -3.22 2.30
N SER A 166 17.45 -3.04 1.83
CA SER A 166 18.21 -1.80 2.01
C SER A 166 17.67 -0.64 1.19
N ILE A 167 17.40 -0.82 -0.11
CA ILE A 167 16.80 0.24 -0.95
C ILE A 167 15.40 0.59 -0.43
N GLY A 168 14.61 -0.42 -0.04
CA GLY A 168 13.26 -0.20 0.45
C GLY A 168 13.22 0.62 1.73
N PHE A 169 14.16 0.37 2.65
CA PHE A 169 14.33 1.17 3.87
C PHE A 169 14.89 2.55 3.53
N ASP A 170 16.04 2.64 2.89
CA ASP A 170 16.72 3.91 2.63
C ASP A 170 15.83 4.91 1.90
N SER A 171 15.11 4.47 0.87
CA SER A 171 14.28 5.33 0.04
C SER A 171 12.87 5.56 0.57
N ALA A 172 12.42 4.79 1.54
CA ALA A 172 11.01 4.69 1.92
C ALA A 172 10.07 4.45 0.71
N GLY A 173 10.57 3.80 -0.35
CA GLY A 173 9.88 3.61 -1.63
C GLY A 173 8.60 2.77 -1.50
N ARG A 174 7.56 3.14 -2.22
CA ARG A 174 6.36 2.29 -2.32
C ARG A 174 6.62 1.10 -3.23
N LYS A 175 5.89 0.00 -3.02
CA LYS A 175 6.03 -1.24 -3.79
C LYS A 175 6.16 -1.00 -5.31
N ASN A 176 5.27 -0.20 -5.88
CA ASN A 176 5.29 0.09 -7.31
C ASN A 176 6.45 1.01 -7.74
N GLU A 177 6.97 1.82 -6.85
CA GLU A 177 8.15 2.65 -7.08
C GLU A 177 9.40 1.76 -7.08
N LEU A 178 9.54 0.89 -6.07
CA LEU A 178 10.63 -0.10 -6.00
C LEU A 178 10.63 -1.05 -7.22
N PHE A 179 9.46 -1.47 -7.69
CA PHE A 179 9.33 -2.36 -8.85
C PHE A 179 9.91 -1.76 -10.13
N GLN A 180 9.90 -0.45 -10.30
CA GLN A 180 10.37 0.27 -11.48
C GLN A 180 11.89 0.48 -11.51
N ILE A 181 12.64 0.05 -10.50
CA ILE A 181 14.08 0.26 -10.44
C ILE A 181 14.77 -0.58 -11.53
N GLN A 182 15.61 0.09 -12.32
CA GLN A 182 16.46 -0.51 -13.35
C GLN A 182 17.88 -0.74 -12.80
N LYS A 183 18.63 -1.66 -13.39
CA LYS A 183 20.01 -1.96 -12.98
C LYS A 183 21.02 -0.89 -13.39
N TYR A 184 20.68 -0.09 -14.40
CA TYR A 184 21.61 0.90 -14.97
C TYR A 184 21.67 2.18 -14.12
N GLY A 185 22.86 2.76 -14.06
CA GLY A 185 23.09 4.02 -13.36
C GLY A 185 23.10 3.94 -11.83
N LEU A 186 22.86 2.77 -11.25
CA LEU A 186 22.80 2.59 -9.80
C LEU A 186 24.17 2.77 -9.11
N LEU A 187 25.27 2.58 -9.82
CA LEU A 187 26.61 2.73 -9.26
C LEU A 187 27.22 4.12 -9.51
N ASP A 188 26.57 4.95 -10.33
CA ASP A 188 27.06 6.31 -10.68
C ASP A 188 26.78 7.35 -9.58
N GLY A 189 25.98 6.97 -8.59
CA GLY A 189 25.60 7.83 -7.45
C GLY A 189 24.63 7.09 -6.54
N ASN A 190 23.91 7.85 -5.70
CA ASN A 190 23.02 7.33 -4.69
C ASN A 190 21.53 7.53 -5.07
N LYS A 191 21.23 7.39 -6.36
CA LYS A 191 19.89 7.57 -6.91
C LYS A 191 19.55 6.49 -7.93
N THR A 192 18.30 6.07 -7.93
CA THR A 192 17.78 5.17 -8.99
C THR A 192 17.45 5.96 -10.27
N ASN A 193 17.09 5.24 -11.33
CA ASN A 193 16.33 5.83 -12.43
C ASN A 193 15.08 6.55 -11.90
N VAL A 194 14.53 7.46 -12.69
CA VAL A 194 13.27 8.13 -12.37
C VAL A 194 12.11 7.12 -12.38
N VAL A 195 11.39 7.05 -11.27
CA VAL A 195 10.20 6.21 -11.10
C VAL A 195 8.94 7.06 -11.10
N VAL A 196 7.80 6.44 -11.41
CA VAL A 196 6.49 7.08 -11.40
C VAL A 196 5.74 6.70 -10.13
N GLY A 197 5.58 7.65 -9.24
CA GLY A 197 4.85 7.49 -7.99
C GLY A 197 3.34 7.75 -8.13
N LYS A 198 2.67 7.83 -6.99
CA LYS A 198 1.22 8.09 -6.93
C LYS A 198 0.87 9.43 -7.61
N ARG A 199 -0.22 9.45 -8.37
CA ARG A 199 -0.70 10.61 -9.15
C ARG A 199 0.26 11.07 -10.24
N GLY A 200 1.13 10.17 -10.74
CA GLY A 200 2.04 10.48 -11.84
C GLY A 200 3.26 11.34 -11.46
N LYS A 201 3.52 11.56 -10.17
CA LYS A 201 4.76 12.24 -9.73
C LYS A 201 5.98 11.43 -10.17
N LYS A 202 6.98 12.12 -10.72
CA LYS A 202 8.22 11.52 -11.21
C LYS A 202 9.39 11.97 -10.35
N PHE A 203 10.17 11.02 -9.83
CA PHE A 203 11.34 11.28 -8.97
C PHE A 203 12.26 10.05 -8.93
N PRO A 204 13.56 10.22 -8.70
CA PRO A 204 14.43 9.09 -8.37
C PRO A 204 14.26 8.71 -6.90
N LEU A 205 14.46 7.44 -6.59
CA LEU A 205 14.61 6.98 -5.21
C LEU A 205 16.07 7.17 -4.78
N VAL A 206 16.29 7.49 -3.50
CA VAL A 206 17.62 7.71 -2.94
C VAL A 206 18.00 6.56 -2.00
N TYR A 207 19.29 6.27 -1.90
CA TYR A 207 19.85 5.27 -0.99
C TYR A 207 21.26 5.69 -0.53
N LEU A 208 21.79 5.01 0.48
CA LEU A 208 23.08 5.35 1.08
C LEU A 208 24.23 4.52 0.48
N ASP A 209 25.47 4.89 0.79
CA ASP A 209 26.68 4.29 0.22
C ASP A 209 26.79 2.81 0.53
N ASP A 210 26.45 2.38 1.75
CA ASP A 210 26.45 0.98 2.12
C ASP A 210 25.45 0.15 1.33
N THR A 211 24.30 0.72 0.97
CA THR A 211 23.33 0.12 0.05
C THR A 211 23.87 0.06 -1.37
N ARG A 212 24.64 1.08 -1.83
CA ARG A 212 25.29 1.05 -3.14
C ARG A 212 26.32 -0.09 -3.22
N GLU A 213 27.07 -0.36 -2.16
CA GLU A 213 27.99 -1.49 -2.13
C GLU A 213 27.27 -2.83 -2.20
N LEU A 214 26.11 -2.99 -1.54
CA LEU A 214 25.28 -4.18 -1.70
C LEU A 214 24.78 -4.35 -3.14
N ILE A 215 24.36 -3.26 -3.77
CA ILE A 215 23.94 -3.26 -5.18
C ILE A 215 25.09 -3.70 -6.08
N ARG A 216 26.30 -3.17 -5.88
CA ARG A 216 27.51 -3.55 -6.63
C ARG A 216 27.74 -5.05 -6.50
N LYS A 217 27.75 -5.58 -5.29
CA LYS A 217 27.96 -7.00 -5.04
C LYS A 217 26.88 -7.88 -5.67
N TYR A 218 25.62 -7.46 -5.56
CA TYR A 218 24.52 -8.15 -6.22
C TYR A 218 24.66 -8.17 -7.75
N LEU A 219 25.01 -7.05 -8.37
CA LEU A 219 25.18 -6.96 -9.83
C LEU A 219 26.38 -7.77 -10.32
N GLU A 220 27.50 -7.79 -9.58
CA GLU A 220 28.64 -8.66 -9.88
C GLU A 220 28.23 -10.14 -9.89
N LEU A 221 27.51 -10.59 -8.87
CA LEU A 221 27.05 -11.98 -8.75
C LEU A 221 25.95 -12.33 -9.75
N ARG A 222 25.12 -11.35 -10.09
CA ARG A 222 24.11 -11.49 -11.13
C ARG A 222 24.75 -11.72 -12.49
N GLY A 223 25.91 -11.10 -12.76
CA GLY A 223 26.59 -11.10 -14.05
C GLY A 223 25.82 -10.37 -15.15
N ASP A 224 26.36 -10.41 -16.36
CA ASP A 224 25.75 -9.72 -17.49
C ASP A 224 24.49 -10.42 -17.97
N ASP A 225 23.52 -9.63 -18.33
CA ASP A 225 22.25 -10.02 -18.96
C ASP A 225 21.59 -8.80 -19.63
N ASP A 226 20.64 -9.03 -20.52
CA ASP A 226 19.90 -7.99 -21.26
C ASP A 226 18.62 -7.53 -20.53
N ILE A 227 18.48 -7.81 -19.22
CA ILE A 227 17.29 -7.47 -18.44
C ILE A 227 17.51 -6.12 -17.74
N ASP A 228 16.74 -5.11 -18.12
CA ASP A 228 16.83 -3.77 -17.53
C ASP A 228 16.43 -3.73 -16.05
N SER A 229 15.43 -4.52 -15.66
CA SER A 229 14.93 -4.54 -14.28
C SER A 229 16.02 -4.94 -13.29
N LEU A 230 16.12 -4.23 -12.17
CA LEU A 230 16.96 -4.66 -11.04
C LEU A 230 16.49 -6.01 -10.47
N TRP A 231 15.20 -6.30 -10.56
CA TRP A 231 14.56 -7.46 -9.96
C TRP A 231 14.36 -8.57 -10.96
N ILE A 232 14.98 -9.72 -10.69
CA ILE A 232 14.92 -10.90 -11.55
C ILE A 232 14.41 -12.13 -10.79
N LYS A 233 13.92 -13.10 -11.53
CA LYS A 233 13.67 -14.48 -11.09
C LYS A 233 14.52 -15.42 -11.95
N GLY A 234 14.78 -16.62 -11.44
CA GLY A 234 15.65 -17.59 -12.12
C GLY A 234 17.15 -17.27 -11.94
N SER A 235 17.98 -18.10 -12.52
CA SER A 235 19.46 -18.00 -12.48
C SER A 235 20.08 -18.46 -13.80
N GLY A 236 21.33 -18.11 -14.05
CA GLY A 236 22.04 -18.46 -15.28
C GLY A 236 21.28 -17.96 -16.51
N GLU A 237 21.12 -18.83 -17.52
CA GLU A 237 20.41 -18.53 -18.76
C GLU A 237 18.87 -18.39 -18.60
N ASN A 238 18.31 -18.86 -17.47
CA ASN A 238 16.88 -18.78 -17.18
C ASN A 238 16.47 -17.51 -16.44
N LYS A 239 17.33 -16.50 -16.40
CA LYS A 239 16.98 -15.19 -15.80
C LYS A 239 15.84 -14.53 -16.56
N GLN A 240 14.90 -13.98 -15.82
CA GLN A 240 13.78 -13.22 -16.36
C GLN A 240 13.46 -12.05 -15.43
N SER A 241 12.98 -10.94 -15.98
CA SER A 241 12.38 -9.88 -15.16
C SER A 241 11.19 -10.41 -14.38
N ILE A 242 10.96 -9.91 -13.18
CA ILE A 242 9.70 -10.15 -12.49
C ILE A 242 8.58 -9.45 -13.24
N SER A 243 7.43 -10.13 -13.37
CA SER A 243 6.30 -9.65 -14.19
C SER A 243 5.39 -8.68 -13.47
N ASP A 244 5.39 -8.70 -12.14
CA ASP A 244 4.46 -7.95 -11.31
C ASP A 244 5.07 -7.54 -9.98
N SER A 245 4.64 -6.41 -9.44
CA SER A 245 5.08 -5.90 -8.14
C SER A 245 4.65 -6.76 -6.94
N SER A 246 3.72 -7.71 -7.10
CA SER A 246 3.36 -8.66 -6.06
C SER A 246 4.52 -9.57 -5.68
N VAL A 247 5.41 -9.89 -6.62
CA VAL A 247 6.62 -10.67 -6.34
C VAL A 247 7.51 -9.97 -5.32
N LEU A 248 7.64 -8.63 -5.36
CA LEU A 248 8.37 -7.89 -4.33
C LEU A 248 7.67 -7.96 -2.97
N TYR A 249 6.34 -7.93 -2.98
CA TYR A 249 5.57 -8.12 -1.76
C TYR A 249 5.87 -9.47 -1.10
N ASP A 250 5.83 -10.56 -1.88
CA ASP A 250 6.09 -11.91 -1.37
C ASP A 250 7.54 -12.05 -0.83
N ARG A 251 8.50 -11.38 -1.49
CA ARG A 251 9.90 -11.32 -1.02
C ARG A 251 10.01 -10.59 0.31
N ILE A 252 9.34 -9.46 0.49
CA ILE A 252 9.35 -8.72 1.76
C ILE A 252 8.66 -9.53 2.85
N VAL A 253 7.56 -10.20 2.55
CA VAL A 253 6.92 -11.13 3.49
C VAL A 253 7.88 -12.27 3.88
N SER A 254 8.71 -12.77 2.97
CA SER A 254 9.73 -13.79 3.30
C SER A 254 10.80 -13.27 4.28
N ILE A 255 11.14 -11.98 4.21
CA ILE A 255 12.06 -11.32 5.17
C ILE A 255 11.43 -11.22 6.56
N SER A 256 10.10 -11.20 6.68
CA SER A 256 9.42 -11.18 7.99
C SER A 256 9.85 -12.32 8.92
N LYS A 257 10.18 -13.48 8.36
CA LYS A 257 10.67 -14.62 9.14
C LYS A 257 12.01 -14.31 9.83
N ILE A 258 12.93 -13.69 9.09
CA ILE A 258 14.24 -13.29 9.61
C ILE A 258 14.06 -12.22 10.69
N LEU A 259 13.21 -11.24 10.44
CA LEU A 259 12.92 -10.20 11.44
C LEU A 259 12.26 -10.78 12.70
N SER A 260 11.36 -11.76 12.53
CA SER A 260 10.76 -12.47 13.68
C SER A 260 11.80 -13.20 14.53
N GLU A 261 12.79 -13.81 13.88
CA GLU A 261 13.92 -14.46 14.57
C GLU A 261 14.80 -13.44 15.31
N VAL A 262 15.11 -12.31 14.67
CA VAL A 262 15.88 -11.21 15.28
C VAL A 262 15.16 -10.64 16.50
N ARG A 263 13.85 -10.51 16.43
CA ARG A 263 13.00 -9.92 17.46
C ARG A 263 12.64 -10.90 18.59
N GLY A 264 12.62 -12.19 18.29
CA GLY A 264 12.17 -13.25 19.20
C GLY A 264 10.65 -13.38 19.29
N GLU A 265 9.90 -12.71 18.44
CA GLU A 265 8.44 -12.77 18.37
C GLU A 265 7.93 -12.72 16.94
N PRO A 266 6.77 -13.33 16.62
CA PRO A 266 6.20 -13.30 15.29
C PRO A 266 5.85 -11.88 14.86
N CYS A 267 6.32 -11.48 13.68
CA CYS A 267 5.96 -10.21 13.07
C CYS A 267 5.71 -10.36 11.57
N ASN A 268 4.90 -9.48 11.02
CA ASN A 268 4.63 -9.40 9.60
C ASN A 268 5.01 -8.03 9.08
N ILE A 269 5.88 -7.98 8.08
CA ILE A 269 6.27 -6.74 7.42
C ILE A 269 5.76 -6.69 5.99
N PHE A 270 5.53 -5.46 5.55
CA PHE A 270 5.12 -5.12 4.20
C PHE A 270 5.95 -3.94 3.69
N THR A 271 5.83 -3.58 2.43
CA THR A 271 6.50 -2.38 1.90
C THR A 271 6.13 -1.10 2.67
N HIS A 272 4.90 -1.01 3.17
CA HIS A 272 4.49 0.12 4.00
C HIS A 272 5.18 0.13 5.36
N THR A 273 5.41 -1.02 5.98
CA THR A 273 6.16 -1.13 7.25
C THR A 273 7.58 -0.58 7.11
N MET A 274 8.28 -0.93 6.02
CA MET A 274 9.62 -0.39 5.74
C MET A 274 9.59 1.14 5.64
N ARG A 275 8.58 1.67 4.97
CA ARG A 275 8.38 3.12 4.83
C ARG A 275 8.08 3.78 6.18
N HIS A 276 7.17 3.22 6.98
CA HIS A 276 6.86 3.71 8.33
C HIS A 276 8.11 3.75 9.18
N SER A 277 8.85 2.64 9.28
CA SER A 277 10.08 2.54 10.05
C SER A 277 11.16 3.52 9.59
N ARG A 278 11.29 3.75 8.27
CA ARG A 278 12.24 4.72 7.74
C ARG A 278 11.87 6.17 8.11
N LEU A 279 10.61 6.55 7.94
CA LEU A 279 10.17 7.91 8.27
C LEU A 279 10.30 8.18 9.77
N GLU A 280 9.96 7.20 10.60
CA GLU A 280 10.16 7.24 12.04
C GLU A 280 11.65 7.38 12.39
N CYS A 281 12.51 6.56 11.81
CA CYS A 281 13.96 6.61 12.01
C CYS A 281 14.54 8.01 11.67
N LEU A 282 14.09 8.64 10.59
CA LEU A 282 14.50 10.00 10.21
C LEU A 282 13.98 11.05 11.18
N SER A 283 12.73 10.92 11.63
CA SER A 283 12.11 11.89 12.54
C SER A 283 12.72 11.84 13.94
N GLN A 284 13.16 10.66 14.39
CA GLN A 284 13.77 10.46 15.71
C GLN A 284 15.30 10.60 15.70
N GLY A 285 15.94 10.60 14.51
CA GLY A 285 17.39 10.68 14.40
C GLY A 285 18.07 9.42 14.92
N THR A 286 17.61 8.24 14.49
CA THR A 286 18.18 6.96 14.94
C THR A 286 19.06 6.27 13.90
N ASP A 287 19.16 6.81 12.66
CA ASP A 287 20.05 6.25 11.63
C ASP A 287 21.50 6.69 11.87
N LEU A 288 22.33 5.78 12.34
CA LEU A 288 23.75 6.01 12.65
C LEU A 288 24.61 6.30 11.41
N ARG A 289 24.06 6.18 10.21
CA ARG A 289 24.73 6.52 8.94
C ARG A 289 24.54 7.99 8.53
N LEU A 290 23.56 8.67 9.13
CA LEU A 290 23.22 10.06 8.86
C LEU A 290 23.57 10.93 10.07
N LEU A 291 24.75 11.51 10.05
CA LEU A 291 25.28 12.29 11.18
C LEU A 291 25.10 13.80 10.95
N ASP A 292 24.96 14.53 12.05
CA ASP A 292 25.05 15.98 12.08
C ASP A 292 26.52 16.46 12.14
N GLU A 293 26.73 17.75 12.20
CA GLU A 293 28.07 18.37 12.27
C GLU A 293 28.84 17.98 13.56
N ASN A 294 28.16 17.52 14.58
CA ASN A 294 28.73 17.09 15.85
C ASN A 294 28.97 15.59 15.92
N GLY A 295 28.64 14.84 14.84
CA GLY A 295 28.76 13.38 14.79
C GLY A 295 27.61 12.62 15.45
N ASN A 296 26.52 13.28 15.81
CA ASN A 296 25.32 12.64 16.34
C ASN A 296 24.35 12.24 15.23
N PRO A 297 23.54 11.19 15.40
CA PRO A 297 22.52 10.84 14.44
C PRO A 297 21.55 12.00 14.19
N ARG A 298 21.39 12.37 12.92
CA ARG A 298 20.67 13.57 12.53
C ARG A 298 19.16 13.36 12.60
N LYS A 299 18.51 14.24 13.36
CA LYS A 299 17.04 14.33 13.43
C LYS A 299 16.52 15.31 12.36
N TYR A 300 15.50 14.86 11.61
CA TYR A 300 14.89 15.64 10.54
C TYR A 300 13.52 16.17 10.96
N PRO A 301 13.21 17.47 10.76
CA PRO A 301 11.90 18.02 11.04
C PRO A 301 10.85 17.44 10.09
N LEU A 302 9.57 17.49 10.51
CA LEU A 302 8.44 16.88 9.80
C LEU A 302 8.35 17.33 8.33
N GLU A 303 8.63 18.58 8.04
CA GLU A 303 8.59 19.14 6.69
C GLU A 303 9.60 18.46 5.76
N GLN A 304 10.81 18.17 6.25
CA GLN A 304 11.85 17.49 5.49
C GLN A 304 11.49 16.03 5.28
N VAL A 305 10.95 15.36 6.31
CA VAL A 305 10.45 13.98 6.23
C VAL A 305 9.27 13.90 5.23
N GLN A 306 8.39 14.92 5.21
CA GLN A 306 7.30 15.03 4.23
C GLN A 306 7.81 15.14 2.79
N ILE A 307 8.80 16.01 2.55
CA ILE A 307 9.42 16.19 1.23
C ILE A 307 10.07 14.89 0.78
N PHE A 308 10.85 14.26 1.64
CA PHE A 308 11.50 12.98 1.39
C PHE A 308 10.48 11.88 1.06
N ALA A 309 9.37 11.84 1.79
CA ALA A 309 8.28 10.90 1.57
C ALA A 309 7.45 11.20 0.31
N HIS A 310 7.69 12.30 -0.38
CA HIS A 310 6.89 12.79 -1.52
C HIS A 310 5.38 12.91 -1.18
N HIS A 311 5.04 13.25 0.07
CA HIS A 311 3.66 13.49 0.49
C HIS A 311 3.21 14.89 0.06
N SER A 312 1.97 14.98 -0.43
CA SER A 312 1.36 16.27 -0.80
C SER A 312 0.70 16.96 0.39
N ASP A 313 0.43 16.22 1.47
CA ASP A 313 -0.31 16.66 2.65
C ASP A 313 0.47 16.27 3.92
N PRO A 314 0.75 17.22 4.82
CA PRO A 314 1.45 16.97 6.09
C PRO A 314 0.74 15.92 6.97
N SER A 315 -0.59 15.91 7.01
CA SER A 315 -1.37 14.95 7.78
C SER A 315 -1.09 13.50 7.36
N THR A 316 -0.74 13.30 6.08
CA THR A 316 -0.29 11.99 5.59
C THR A 316 1.02 11.57 6.24
N THR A 317 1.98 12.50 6.44
CA THR A 317 3.26 12.18 7.08
C THR A 317 3.09 11.89 8.56
N GLN A 318 2.32 12.69 9.27
CA GLN A 318 1.99 12.43 10.67
C GLN A 318 1.37 11.05 10.88
N GLY A 319 0.48 10.64 9.97
CA GLY A 319 -0.10 9.31 10.01
C GLY A 319 0.87 8.14 9.74
N TYR A 320 2.14 8.41 9.42
CA TYR A 320 3.20 7.42 9.25
C TYR A 320 4.17 7.36 10.45
N LEU A 321 4.12 8.32 11.36
CA LEU A 321 4.98 8.38 12.53
C LEU A 321 4.30 7.75 13.74
N LYS A 322 5.10 7.22 14.65
CA LYS A 322 4.64 6.72 15.95
C LYS A 322 4.13 7.91 16.79
N ASP A 323 3.14 7.67 17.63
CA ASP A 323 2.72 8.65 18.61
C ASP A 323 3.74 8.67 19.80
N HIS A 324 4.38 9.81 19.96
CA HIS A 324 5.35 10.07 21.04
C HIS A 324 4.81 11.10 22.05
N SER A 325 3.49 11.31 22.09
CA SER A 325 2.89 12.33 22.96
C SER A 325 3.20 12.07 24.43
N GLU A 326 3.14 10.83 24.86
CA GLU A 326 3.43 10.44 26.25
C GLU A 326 4.90 10.66 26.61
N ASP A 327 5.83 10.21 25.75
CA ASP A 327 7.28 10.43 25.94
C ASP A 327 7.59 11.93 25.97
N THR A 328 6.92 12.72 25.13
CA THR A 328 7.09 14.17 25.07
C THR A 328 6.59 14.81 26.36
N ILE A 329 5.42 14.44 26.85
CA ILE A 329 4.85 14.95 28.10
C ILE A 329 5.77 14.59 29.27
N ASN A 330 6.19 13.32 29.38
CA ASN A 330 7.08 12.87 30.43
C ASN A 330 8.40 13.65 30.44
N SER A 331 9.00 13.88 29.25
CA SER A 331 10.20 14.70 29.09
C SER A 331 9.99 16.15 29.50
N MET A 332 8.83 16.77 29.17
CA MET A 332 8.52 18.14 29.54
C MET A 332 8.37 18.33 31.06
N PHE A 333 7.93 17.33 31.77
CA PHE A 333 7.70 17.37 33.22
C PHE A 333 8.80 16.66 34.03
N GLY A 334 9.76 16.04 33.37
CA GLY A 334 10.89 15.33 34.01
C GLY A 334 10.46 14.07 34.77
N ILE A 335 9.46 13.35 34.30
CA ILE A 335 8.89 12.12 34.89
C ILE A 335 9.11 10.93 33.96
#